data_22a382937a4a45eeb4f4b32acb1f669e
#
_entry.id   22a382937a4a45eeb4f4b32acb1f669e
#
_cell.length_a   1.000
_cell.length_b   1.000
_cell.length_c   1.000
_cell.angle_alpha   90.00
_cell.angle_beta   90.00
_cell.angle_gamma   90.00
#
_symmetry.space_group_name_H-M   'P 1'
#
loop_
_entity.id
_entity.type
_entity.pdbx_description
1 polymer ?
#
loop_
_entity_poly.entity_id
_entity_poly.type
_entity_poly.pdbx_seq_one_letter_code
_entity_poly.pdbx_strand_id
1 'polypeptide(L)'
;MPYHVQFPGFGWEFDINPIAFSIGDYKVYWYGIIIACGLLLAVLYAWKSAPRYKVDGSKLINCVFAGMITGIIGARLYFCFFKWDYYGQNPIEVLYINNGGLAIYGGIIGALLGGLTVAKIQKMEIMPVLDIAMVGFLIGQGIGRWGNFMNQEAYGSPTDLPWRMMSEGTDNIGVHPCFFYESMWCLLAVSYTHLRAHETTLHL
;
A
#
# COMPACT_ATOMS: atom_id res chain seq x y z
N MET A 1 -8.01 9.89 -19.78
CA MET A 1 -9.45 10.18 -19.89
C MET A 1 -10.09 9.75 -18.58
N PRO A 2 -11.21 10.35 -18.12
CA PRO A 2 -11.96 9.81 -16.99
C PRO A 2 -12.53 8.44 -17.34
N TYR A 3 -12.71 7.60 -16.34
CA TYR A 3 -13.38 6.30 -16.44
C TYR A 3 -14.84 6.45 -16.06
N HIS A 4 -15.75 5.92 -16.86
CA HIS A 4 -17.15 5.80 -16.47
C HIS A 4 -17.35 4.50 -15.67
N VAL A 5 -17.63 4.63 -14.39
CA VAL A 5 -17.74 3.48 -13.47
C VAL A 5 -19.20 3.24 -13.13
N GLN A 6 -19.62 1.99 -13.23
CA GLN A 6 -20.98 1.55 -12.99
C GLN A 6 -21.01 0.42 -11.94
N PHE A 7 -22.01 0.46 -11.08
CA PHE A 7 -22.44 -0.64 -10.21
C PHE A 7 -23.87 -1.03 -10.55
N PRO A 8 -24.07 -1.86 -11.59
CA PRO A 8 -25.39 -2.06 -12.19
C PRO A 8 -26.47 -2.55 -11.22
N GLY A 9 -26.11 -3.38 -10.23
CA GLY A 9 -27.07 -3.87 -9.24
C GLY A 9 -27.59 -2.82 -8.25
N PHE A 10 -26.88 -1.69 -8.13
CA PHE A 10 -27.30 -0.54 -7.30
C PHE A 10 -27.82 0.63 -8.13
N GLY A 11 -27.68 0.57 -9.46
CA GLY A 11 -27.99 1.69 -10.35
C GLY A 11 -27.08 2.91 -10.15
N TRP A 12 -25.86 2.70 -9.65
CA TRP A 12 -24.91 3.78 -9.45
C TRP A 12 -23.98 3.90 -10.67
N GLU A 13 -23.86 5.13 -11.15
CA GLU A 13 -22.99 5.48 -12.28
C GLU A 13 -22.34 6.82 -11.98
N PHE A 14 -21.02 6.91 -12.21
CA PHE A 14 -20.26 8.15 -12.03
C PHE A 14 -18.93 8.10 -12.77
N ASP A 15 -18.38 9.27 -13.07
CA ASP A 15 -17.11 9.40 -13.76
C ASP A 15 -15.96 9.61 -12.75
N ILE A 16 -14.87 8.87 -12.93
CA ILE A 16 -13.66 8.99 -12.14
C ILE A 16 -12.54 9.53 -13.03
N ASN A 17 -11.99 10.68 -12.66
CA ASN A 17 -10.76 11.16 -13.27
C ASN A 17 -9.57 10.69 -12.42
N PRO A 18 -8.65 9.86 -12.94
CA PRO A 18 -7.46 9.42 -12.19
C PRO A 18 -6.49 10.58 -11.89
N ILE A 19 -6.58 11.70 -12.64
CA ILE A 19 -5.78 12.89 -12.42
C ILE A 19 -6.48 13.79 -11.40
N ALA A 20 -5.81 14.06 -10.27
CA ALA A 20 -6.30 14.95 -9.23
C ALA A 20 -6.19 16.42 -9.68
N PHE A 21 -5.01 16.81 -10.15
CA PHE A 21 -4.74 18.14 -10.69
C PHE A 21 -3.48 18.13 -11.57
N SER A 22 -3.26 19.21 -12.32
CA SER A 22 -2.06 19.37 -13.15
C SER A 22 -1.38 20.71 -12.81
N ILE A 23 -0.04 20.69 -12.77
CA ILE A 23 0.78 21.89 -12.58
C ILE A 23 1.69 21.99 -13.81
N GLY A 24 1.32 22.86 -14.76
CA GLY A 24 1.95 22.88 -16.07
C GLY A 24 1.77 21.55 -16.79
N ASP A 25 2.86 20.93 -17.22
CA ASP A 25 2.85 19.63 -17.91
C ASP A 25 2.84 18.43 -16.97
N TYR A 26 3.03 18.65 -15.67
CA TYR A 26 3.05 17.58 -14.66
C TYR A 26 1.64 17.26 -14.18
N LYS A 27 1.25 15.97 -14.28
CA LYS A 27 -0.02 15.46 -13.82
C LYS A 27 0.16 14.78 -12.46
N VAL A 28 -0.62 15.19 -11.48
CA VAL A 28 -0.67 14.55 -10.16
C VAL A 28 -1.88 13.61 -10.13
N TYR A 29 -1.65 12.35 -9.83
CA TYR A 29 -2.67 11.31 -9.83
C TYR A 29 -3.21 11.08 -8.42
N TRP A 30 -4.50 10.81 -8.31
CA TRP A 30 -5.14 10.42 -7.05
C TRP A 30 -4.47 9.22 -6.40
N TYR A 31 -4.01 8.26 -7.21
CA TYR A 31 -3.26 7.11 -6.73
C TYR A 31 -2.09 7.52 -5.82
N GLY A 32 -1.26 8.43 -6.27
CA GLY A 32 -0.11 8.91 -5.50
C GLY A 32 -0.51 9.61 -4.20
N ILE A 33 -1.58 10.44 -4.25
CA ILE A 33 -2.10 11.13 -3.07
C ILE A 33 -2.63 10.13 -2.04
N ILE A 34 -3.42 9.14 -2.47
CA ILE A 34 -4.00 8.12 -1.60
C ILE A 34 -2.91 7.27 -0.95
N ILE A 35 -1.90 6.84 -1.71
CA ILE A 35 -0.76 6.10 -1.17
C ILE A 35 0.01 6.95 -0.15
N ALA A 36 0.27 8.22 -0.44
CA ALA A 36 0.95 9.13 0.48
C ALA A 36 0.14 9.34 1.78
N CYS A 37 -1.19 9.51 1.68
CA CYS A 37 -2.08 9.59 2.83
C CYS A 37 -2.08 8.29 3.65
N GLY A 38 -2.15 7.13 2.98
CA GLY A 38 -2.09 5.82 3.64
C GLY A 38 -0.79 5.62 4.41
N LEU A 39 0.34 5.99 3.78
CA LEU A 39 1.65 5.94 4.43
C LEU A 39 1.73 6.89 5.63
N LEU A 40 1.27 8.13 5.48
CA LEU A 40 1.25 9.10 6.57
C LEU A 40 0.43 8.60 7.77
N LEU A 41 -0.76 8.04 7.51
CA LEU A 41 -1.60 7.49 8.56
C LEU A 41 -0.97 6.25 9.23
N ALA A 42 -0.30 5.39 8.45
CA ALA A 42 0.45 4.26 8.99
C ALA A 42 1.61 4.73 9.90
N VAL A 43 2.36 5.76 9.49
CA VAL A 43 3.44 6.34 10.30
C VAL A 43 2.91 7.01 11.56
N LEU A 44 1.82 7.76 11.46
CA LEU A 44 1.16 8.39 12.60
C LEU A 44 0.64 7.35 13.60
N TYR A 45 0.05 6.26 13.10
CA TYR A 45 -0.34 5.12 13.93
C TYR A 45 0.87 4.52 14.64
N ALA A 46 1.94 4.23 13.90
CA ALA A 46 3.16 3.64 14.45
C ALA A 46 3.75 4.52 15.56
N TRP A 47 3.85 5.82 15.32
CA TRP A 47 4.37 6.77 16.30
C TRP A 47 3.50 6.84 17.57
N LYS A 48 2.17 6.94 17.42
CA LYS A 48 1.24 6.99 18.55
C LYS A 48 1.19 5.67 19.33
N SER A 49 1.38 4.55 18.67
CA SER A 49 1.34 3.21 19.29
C SER A 49 2.67 2.84 19.97
N ALA A 50 3.79 3.45 19.59
CA ALA A 50 5.12 3.12 20.08
C ALA A 50 5.21 3.07 21.62
N PRO A 51 4.69 4.05 22.41
CA PRO A 51 4.75 4.00 23.87
C PRO A 51 4.02 2.78 24.46
N ARG A 52 2.91 2.35 23.85
CA ARG A 52 2.13 1.18 24.30
C ARG A 52 2.94 -0.11 24.19
N TYR A 53 3.78 -0.21 23.18
CA TYR A 53 4.67 -1.36 22.95
C TYR A 53 6.04 -1.17 23.61
N LYS A 54 6.21 -0.14 24.46
CA LYS A 54 7.48 0.23 25.11
C LYS A 54 8.62 0.47 24.12
N VAL A 55 8.27 0.98 22.94
CA VAL A 55 9.20 1.31 21.84
C VAL A 55 9.41 2.81 21.80
N ASP A 56 10.66 3.22 21.56
CA ASP A 56 10.99 4.63 21.32
C ASP A 56 10.48 5.05 19.93
N GLY A 57 9.56 6.02 19.90
CA GLY A 57 8.94 6.49 18.66
C GLY A 57 9.95 7.09 17.67
N SER A 58 10.97 7.79 18.14
CA SER A 58 12.00 8.39 17.27
C SER A 58 12.84 7.30 16.60
N LYS A 59 13.21 6.27 17.36
CA LYS A 59 13.94 5.10 16.83
C LYS A 59 13.08 4.33 15.83
N LEU A 60 11.77 4.18 16.12
CA LEU A 60 10.82 3.51 15.22
C LEU A 60 10.71 4.25 13.88
N ILE A 61 10.66 5.57 13.91
CA ILE A 61 10.61 6.38 12.68
C ILE A 61 11.88 6.16 11.83
N ASN A 62 13.05 6.06 12.43
CA ASN A 62 14.27 5.73 11.69
C ASN A 62 14.17 4.36 11.00
N CYS A 63 13.55 3.36 11.66
CA CYS A 63 13.30 2.05 11.06
C CYS A 63 12.36 2.16 9.85
N VAL A 64 11.29 2.97 9.97
CA VAL A 64 10.34 3.20 8.88
C VAL A 64 11.04 3.85 7.69
N PHE A 65 11.81 4.92 7.89
CA PHE A 65 12.55 5.58 6.80
C PHE A 65 13.55 4.63 6.12
N ALA A 66 14.31 3.87 6.91
CA ALA A 66 15.22 2.89 6.35
C ALA A 66 14.46 1.83 5.53
N GLY A 67 13.35 1.31 6.09
CA GLY A 67 12.50 0.35 5.40
C GLY A 67 11.90 0.91 4.10
N MET A 68 11.50 2.17 4.07
CA MET A 68 11.00 2.83 2.85
C MET A 68 12.07 2.89 1.76
N ILE A 69 13.27 3.37 2.10
CA ILE A 69 14.37 3.50 1.14
C ILE A 69 14.78 2.12 0.61
N THR A 70 15.03 1.17 1.51
CA THR A 70 15.44 -0.18 1.12
C THR A 70 14.32 -0.96 0.45
N GLY A 71 13.06 -0.66 0.78
CA GLY A 71 11.89 -1.21 0.11
C GLY A 71 11.81 -0.79 -1.35
N ILE A 72 12.00 0.49 -1.66
CA ILE A 72 12.03 0.98 -3.05
C ILE A 72 13.18 0.33 -3.82
N ILE A 73 14.38 0.29 -3.24
CA ILE A 73 15.54 -0.35 -3.84
C ILE A 73 15.27 -1.84 -4.07
N GLY A 74 14.76 -2.54 -3.07
CA GLY A 74 14.44 -3.96 -3.16
C GLY A 74 13.37 -4.26 -4.21
N ALA A 75 12.32 -3.45 -4.29
CA ALA A 75 11.27 -3.58 -5.31
C ALA A 75 11.85 -3.47 -6.72
N ARG A 76 12.76 -2.52 -6.94
CA ARG A 76 13.41 -2.32 -8.23
C ARG A 76 14.37 -3.46 -8.57
N LEU A 77 15.25 -3.81 -7.65
CA LEU A 77 16.23 -4.88 -7.86
C LEU A 77 15.54 -6.22 -8.14
N TYR A 78 14.48 -6.54 -7.39
CA TYR A 78 13.70 -7.76 -7.61
C TYR A 78 13.07 -7.77 -9.00
N PHE A 79 12.46 -6.67 -9.43
CA PHE A 79 11.87 -6.57 -10.76
C PHE A 79 12.94 -6.75 -11.86
N CYS A 80 14.07 -6.06 -11.75
CA CYS A 80 15.15 -6.13 -12.72
C CYS A 80 15.79 -7.53 -12.76
N PHE A 81 15.89 -8.22 -11.62
CA PHE A 81 16.39 -9.59 -11.54
C PHE A 81 15.53 -10.56 -12.37
N PHE A 82 14.20 -10.46 -12.26
CA PHE A 82 13.29 -11.33 -13.03
C PHE A 82 13.16 -10.94 -14.52
N LYS A 83 13.67 -9.77 -14.89
CA LYS A 83 13.75 -9.30 -16.29
C LYS A 83 15.19 -9.10 -16.73
N TRP A 84 16.08 -9.95 -16.26
CA TRP A 84 17.53 -9.83 -16.47
C TRP A 84 17.92 -9.87 -17.96
N ASP A 85 17.18 -10.58 -18.79
CA ASP A 85 17.41 -10.64 -20.25
C ASP A 85 17.41 -9.26 -20.90
N TYR A 86 16.58 -8.35 -20.39
CA TYR A 86 16.53 -6.95 -20.82
C TYR A 86 17.53 -6.06 -20.07
N TYR A 87 17.51 -6.08 -18.73
CA TYR A 87 18.34 -5.18 -17.91
C TYR A 87 19.82 -5.53 -17.92
N GLY A 88 20.17 -6.77 -18.21
CA GLY A 88 21.56 -7.20 -18.40
C GLY A 88 22.23 -6.53 -19.62
N GLN A 89 21.44 -6.21 -20.65
CA GLN A 89 21.89 -5.48 -21.84
C GLN A 89 21.82 -3.96 -21.68
N ASN A 90 20.96 -3.47 -20.76
CA ASN A 90 20.71 -2.05 -20.52
C ASN A 90 20.85 -1.70 -19.03
N PRO A 91 22.04 -1.86 -18.42
CA PRO A 91 22.21 -1.78 -16.95
C PRO A 91 21.89 -0.39 -16.37
N ILE A 92 22.03 0.67 -17.13
CA ILE A 92 21.72 2.03 -16.69
C ILE A 92 20.20 2.21 -16.43
N GLU A 93 19.37 1.43 -17.11
CA GLU A 93 17.90 1.51 -16.96
C GLU A 93 17.41 0.95 -15.64
N VAL A 94 18.24 0.19 -14.91
CA VAL A 94 17.95 -0.24 -13.54
C VAL A 94 17.68 0.97 -12.63
N LEU A 95 18.28 2.12 -12.90
CA LEU A 95 18.11 3.34 -12.12
C LEU A 95 16.86 4.14 -12.49
N TYR A 96 16.22 3.85 -13.63
CA TYR A 96 15.07 4.61 -14.11
C TYR A 96 13.76 4.08 -13.53
N ILE A 97 13.44 4.50 -12.31
CA ILE A 97 12.22 4.10 -11.58
C ILE A 97 10.97 4.74 -12.21
N ASN A 98 11.10 5.88 -12.87
CA ASN A 98 9.98 6.65 -13.46
C ASN A 98 9.23 5.88 -14.56
N ASN A 99 9.87 4.90 -15.18
CA ASN A 99 9.27 4.06 -16.22
C ASN A 99 8.47 2.87 -15.63
N GLY A 100 8.23 2.87 -14.30
CA GLY A 100 7.60 1.75 -13.61
C GLY A 100 8.58 0.61 -13.34
N GLY A 101 8.05 -0.60 -13.14
CA GLY A 101 8.87 -1.80 -12.89
C GLY A 101 9.35 -1.89 -11.44
N LEU A 102 8.38 -1.94 -10.53
CA LEU A 102 8.57 -2.20 -9.11
C LEU A 102 7.82 -3.49 -8.73
N ALA A 103 8.50 -4.43 -8.09
CA ALA A 103 7.90 -5.68 -7.65
C ALA A 103 7.60 -5.64 -6.15
N ILE A 104 6.36 -5.93 -5.78
CA ILE A 104 5.89 -5.84 -4.39
C ILE A 104 6.68 -6.76 -3.45
N TYR A 105 7.02 -7.97 -3.89
CA TYR A 105 7.82 -8.91 -3.06
C TYR A 105 9.20 -8.35 -2.72
N GLY A 106 9.88 -7.75 -3.71
CA GLY A 106 11.16 -7.08 -3.48
C GLY A 106 11.03 -5.90 -2.51
N GLY A 107 9.91 -5.17 -2.60
CA GLY A 107 9.58 -4.08 -1.68
C GLY A 107 9.41 -4.56 -0.24
N ILE A 108 8.65 -5.62 -0.02
CA ILE A 108 8.43 -6.20 1.31
C ILE A 108 9.75 -6.72 1.90
N ILE A 109 10.50 -7.50 1.13
CA ILE A 109 11.80 -8.04 1.57
C ILE A 109 12.76 -6.90 1.91
N GLY A 110 12.91 -5.92 1.01
CA GLY A 110 13.77 -4.76 1.23
C GLY A 110 13.39 -3.94 2.45
N ALA A 111 12.08 -3.68 2.63
CA ALA A 111 11.58 -2.93 3.78
C ALA A 111 11.83 -3.65 5.10
N LEU A 112 11.61 -4.96 5.16
CA LEU A 112 11.90 -5.77 6.34
C LEU A 112 13.40 -5.79 6.63
N LEU A 113 14.25 -6.02 5.63
CA LEU A 113 15.70 -6.05 5.82
C LEU A 113 16.23 -4.71 6.34
N GLY A 114 15.84 -3.59 5.72
CA GLY A 114 16.30 -2.27 6.14
C GLY A 114 15.77 -1.85 7.50
N GLY A 115 14.45 -1.98 7.70
CA GLY A 115 13.81 -1.62 8.96
C GLY A 115 14.34 -2.43 10.14
N LEU A 116 14.45 -3.75 10.01
CA LEU A 116 14.96 -4.64 11.05
C LEU A 116 16.47 -4.45 11.31
N THR A 117 17.25 -4.15 10.27
CA THR A 117 18.66 -3.83 10.43
C THR A 117 18.83 -2.58 11.31
N VAL A 118 18.08 -1.51 11.03
CA VAL A 118 18.13 -0.29 11.84
C VAL A 118 17.59 -0.53 13.26
N ALA A 119 16.52 -1.32 13.40
CA ALA A 119 16.01 -1.71 14.72
C ALA A 119 17.10 -2.42 15.56
N LYS A 120 17.83 -3.34 14.94
CA LYS A 120 18.91 -4.08 15.59
C LYS A 120 20.09 -3.17 15.95
N ILE A 121 20.51 -2.27 15.06
CA ILE A 121 21.57 -1.28 15.32
C ILE A 121 21.20 -0.37 16.50
N GLN A 122 19.93 0.03 16.59
CA GLN A 122 19.42 0.87 17.67
C GLN A 122 19.07 0.09 18.94
N LYS A 123 19.37 -1.22 18.97
CA LYS A 123 19.13 -2.14 20.11
C LYS A 123 17.66 -2.17 20.54
N MET A 124 16.76 -2.14 19.57
CA MET A 124 15.32 -2.27 19.81
C MET A 124 14.92 -3.75 19.84
N GLU A 125 13.86 -4.06 20.59
CA GLU A 125 13.22 -5.36 20.53
C GLU A 125 12.48 -5.53 19.21
N ILE A 126 12.76 -6.61 18.49
CA ILE A 126 12.26 -6.82 17.12
C ILE A 126 10.75 -7.08 17.10
N MET A 127 10.23 -7.89 18.02
CA MET A 127 8.81 -8.28 18.00
C MET A 127 7.86 -7.10 18.16
N PRO A 128 8.03 -6.20 19.13
CA PRO A 128 7.21 -4.99 19.23
C PRO A 128 7.27 -4.09 17.98
N VAL A 129 8.45 -3.99 17.34
CA VAL A 129 8.59 -3.23 16.09
C VAL A 129 7.79 -3.88 14.96
N LEU A 130 7.83 -5.22 14.83
CA LEU A 130 7.05 -5.95 13.84
C LEU A 130 5.54 -5.84 14.10
N ASP A 131 5.10 -5.95 15.34
CA ASP A 131 3.68 -5.82 15.69
C ASP A 131 3.11 -4.46 15.25
N ILE A 132 3.84 -3.38 15.52
CA ILE A 132 3.45 -2.03 15.08
C ILE A 132 3.49 -1.95 13.55
N ALA A 133 4.54 -2.47 12.91
CA ALA A 133 4.72 -2.40 11.47
C ALA A 133 3.63 -3.16 10.72
N MET A 134 3.20 -4.32 11.21
CA MET A 134 2.13 -5.11 10.57
C MET A 134 0.79 -4.39 10.58
N VAL A 135 0.42 -3.75 11.69
CA VAL A 135 -0.81 -2.95 11.73
C VAL A 135 -0.70 -1.71 10.84
N GLY A 136 0.46 -1.03 10.85
CA GLY A 136 0.73 0.07 9.92
C GLY A 136 0.63 -0.36 8.46
N PHE A 137 1.13 -1.55 8.11
CA PHE A 137 1.01 -2.13 6.78
C PHE A 137 -0.46 -2.36 6.38
N LEU A 138 -1.29 -2.90 7.27
CA LEU A 138 -2.72 -3.10 7.02
C LEU A 138 -3.46 -1.78 6.79
N ILE A 139 -3.12 -0.72 7.54
CA ILE A 139 -3.67 0.62 7.34
C ILE A 139 -3.30 1.15 5.95
N GLY A 140 -2.01 1.09 5.61
CA GLY A 140 -1.51 1.54 4.32
C GLY A 140 -2.11 0.77 3.15
N GLN A 141 -2.22 -0.56 3.27
CA GLN A 141 -2.83 -1.42 2.25
C GLN A 141 -4.32 -1.13 2.09
N GLY A 142 -5.07 -1.06 3.19
CA GLY A 142 -6.51 -0.81 3.13
C GLY A 142 -6.85 0.51 2.45
N ILE A 143 -6.07 1.57 2.72
CA ILE A 143 -6.22 2.87 2.07
C ILE A 143 -5.71 2.81 0.62
N GLY A 144 -4.57 2.17 0.39
CA GLY A 144 -3.94 2.07 -0.93
C GLY A 144 -4.83 1.40 -1.98
N ARG A 145 -5.71 0.47 -1.58
CA ARG A 145 -6.68 -0.18 -2.47
C ARG A 145 -7.64 0.80 -3.15
N TRP A 146 -7.95 1.92 -2.52
CA TRP A 146 -8.72 2.98 -3.15
C TRP A 146 -7.95 3.70 -4.27
N GLY A 147 -6.62 3.66 -4.22
CA GLY A 147 -5.77 4.10 -5.34
C GLY A 147 -5.96 3.21 -6.58
N ASN A 148 -6.04 1.88 -6.41
CA ASN A 148 -6.35 0.97 -7.51
C ASN A 148 -7.73 1.24 -8.10
N PHE A 149 -8.72 1.58 -7.26
CA PHE A 149 -10.04 2.01 -7.73
C PHE A 149 -9.97 3.27 -8.60
N MET A 150 -9.19 4.28 -8.21
CA MET A 150 -9.02 5.49 -9.01
C MET A 150 -8.36 5.24 -10.37
N ASN A 151 -7.50 4.23 -10.45
CA ASN A 151 -6.84 3.80 -11.68
C ASN A 151 -7.62 2.75 -12.46
N GLN A 152 -8.73 2.22 -11.91
CA GLN A 152 -9.50 1.10 -12.47
C GLN A 152 -8.64 -0.12 -12.79
N GLU A 153 -7.78 -0.51 -11.83
CA GLU A 153 -6.85 -1.64 -11.94
C GLU A 153 -6.99 -2.60 -10.75
N ALA A 154 -6.33 -3.77 -10.82
CA ALA A 154 -6.32 -4.79 -9.76
C ALA A 154 -7.73 -5.24 -9.31
N TYR A 155 -8.65 -5.32 -10.25
CA TYR A 155 -9.96 -5.91 -10.08
C TYR A 155 -9.91 -7.44 -10.15
N GLY A 156 -11.01 -8.11 -9.78
CA GLY A 156 -11.10 -9.58 -9.76
C GLY A 156 -11.60 -10.18 -11.07
N SER A 157 -11.93 -11.45 -11.02
CA SER A 157 -12.51 -12.18 -12.15
C SER A 157 -13.89 -11.65 -12.55
N PRO A 158 -14.38 -11.94 -13.77
CA PRO A 158 -15.74 -11.64 -14.18
C PRO A 158 -16.76 -12.24 -13.22
N THR A 159 -17.85 -11.49 -12.97
CA THR A 159 -18.94 -11.90 -12.07
C THR A 159 -20.28 -11.25 -12.44
N ASP A 160 -21.37 -11.94 -12.13
CA ASP A 160 -22.74 -11.45 -12.30
C ASP A 160 -23.38 -10.99 -10.97
N LEU A 161 -22.59 -10.91 -9.88
CA LEU A 161 -23.08 -10.49 -8.58
C LEU A 161 -23.70 -9.07 -8.63
N PRO A 162 -24.70 -8.77 -7.79
CA PRO A 162 -25.37 -7.46 -7.79
C PRO A 162 -24.41 -6.28 -7.58
N TRP A 163 -23.33 -6.46 -6.88
CA TRP A 163 -22.33 -5.44 -6.57
C TRP A 163 -21.10 -5.44 -7.49
N ARG A 164 -21.20 -6.09 -8.67
CA ARG A 164 -20.14 -6.04 -9.67
C ARG A 164 -19.84 -4.62 -10.11
N MET A 165 -18.59 -4.36 -10.38
CA MET A 165 -18.10 -3.10 -10.93
C MET A 165 -17.85 -3.26 -12.43
N MET A 166 -18.20 -2.25 -13.21
CA MET A 166 -17.94 -2.17 -14.66
C MET A 166 -17.35 -0.80 -14.99
N SER A 167 -16.40 -0.76 -15.90
CA SER A 167 -15.82 0.47 -16.44
C SER A 167 -15.04 0.18 -17.72
N GLU A 168 -14.54 1.22 -18.39
CA GLU A 168 -13.62 1.04 -19.52
C GLU A 168 -12.33 0.31 -19.09
N GLY A 169 -11.88 0.49 -17.84
CA GLY A 169 -10.73 -0.21 -17.29
C GLY A 169 -10.93 -1.73 -17.15
N THR A 170 -12.19 -2.18 -17.10
CA THR A 170 -12.58 -3.60 -17.06
C THR A 170 -13.13 -4.11 -18.40
N ASP A 171 -12.86 -3.40 -19.51
CA ASP A 171 -13.43 -3.67 -20.84
C ASP A 171 -14.96 -3.73 -20.82
N ASN A 172 -15.61 -2.97 -19.93
CA ASN A 172 -17.05 -2.96 -19.67
C ASN A 172 -17.62 -4.34 -19.27
N ILE A 173 -16.77 -5.21 -18.72
CA ILE A 173 -17.18 -6.48 -18.13
C ILE A 173 -17.42 -6.29 -16.63
N GLY A 174 -18.48 -6.92 -16.11
CA GLY A 174 -18.75 -6.95 -14.67
C GLY A 174 -17.70 -7.78 -13.92
N VAL A 175 -16.97 -7.16 -13.00
CA VAL A 175 -15.88 -7.81 -12.26
C VAL A 175 -16.06 -7.65 -10.75
N HIS A 176 -15.41 -8.51 -9.97
CA HIS A 176 -15.34 -8.36 -8.53
C HIS A 176 -14.56 -7.09 -8.15
N PRO A 177 -15.13 -6.17 -7.32
CA PRO A 177 -14.45 -4.98 -6.81
C PRO A 177 -13.45 -5.35 -5.71
N CYS A 178 -12.34 -5.98 -6.07
CA CYS A 178 -11.35 -6.50 -5.13
C CYS A 178 -10.74 -5.39 -4.25
N PHE A 179 -10.64 -4.16 -4.77
CA PHE A 179 -10.19 -3.02 -3.98
C PHE A 179 -11.03 -2.84 -2.71
N PHE A 180 -12.36 -2.99 -2.83
CA PHE A 180 -13.29 -2.83 -1.72
C PHE A 180 -13.18 -4.00 -0.73
N TYR A 181 -13.14 -5.25 -1.23
CA TYR A 181 -13.01 -6.43 -0.38
C TYR A 181 -11.74 -6.38 0.47
N GLU A 182 -10.61 -6.09 -0.16
CA GLU A 182 -9.33 -6.04 0.54
C GLU A 182 -9.24 -4.85 1.50
N SER A 183 -9.78 -3.67 1.11
CA SER A 183 -9.85 -2.52 2.00
C SER A 183 -10.66 -2.83 3.25
N MET A 184 -11.86 -3.39 3.08
CA MET A 184 -12.74 -3.77 4.21
C MET A 184 -12.08 -4.81 5.11
N TRP A 185 -11.43 -5.83 4.52
CA TRP A 185 -10.73 -6.85 5.29
C TRP A 185 -9.57 -6.26 6.10
N CYS A 186 -8.76 -5.39 5.51
CA CYS A 186 -7.69 -4.71 6.22
C CYS A 186 -8.22 -3.85 7.38
N LEU A 187 -9.28 -3.07 7.17
CA LEU A 187 -9.88 -2.23 8.20
C LEU A 187 -10.50 -3.05 9.34
N LEU A 188 -11.14 -4.18 9.02
CA LEU A 188 -11.66 -5.11 10.02
C LEU A 188 -10.53 -5.72 10.86
N ALA A 189 -9.43 -6.14 10.23
CA ALA A 189 -8.27 -6.66 10.93
C ALA A 189 -7.63 -5.63 11.86
N VAL A 190 -7.50 -4.36 11.41
CA VAL A 190 -7.01 -3.25 12.25
C VAL A 190 -7.94 -3.02 13.43
N SER A 191 -9.25 -2.98 13.19
CA SER A 191 -10.25 -2.76 14.24
C SER A 191 -10.24 -3.88 15.28
N TYR A 192 -10.14 -5.13 14.84
CA TYR A 192 -10.06 -6.29 15.72
C TYR A 192 -8.80 -6.25 16.59
N THR A 193 -7.63 -5.96 16.00
CA THR A 193 -6.38 -5.88 16.77
C THR A 193 -6.43 -4.74 17.78
N HIS A 194 -7.05 -3.61 17.42
CA HIS A 194 -7.21 -2.45 18.32
C HIS A 194 -8.12 -2.78 19.51
N LEU A 195 -9.27 -3.42 19.26
CA LEU A 195 -10.21 -3.83 20.33
C LEU A 195 -9.60 -4.83 21.29
N ARG A 196 -8.97 -5.90 20.78
CA ARG A 196 -8.31 -6.90 21.63
C ARG A 196 -7.20 -6.31 22.49
N ALA A 197 -6.47 -5.35 21.96
CA ALA A 197 -5.44 -4.68 22.71
C ALA A 197 -6.02 -3.79 23.85
N HIS A 198 -7.26 -3.33 23.75
CA HIS A 198 -7.96 -2.64 24.84
C HIS A 198 -8.46 -3.60 25.93
N GLU A 199 -8.96 -4.78 25.57
CA GLU A 199 -9.44 -5.76 26.53
C GLU A 199 -8.31 -6.30 27.43
N THR A 200 -7.13 -6.56 26.86
CA THR A 200 -5.96 -7.04 27.63
C THR A 200 -5.41 -6.01 28.63
N THR A 201 -5.62 -4.72 28.39
CA THR A 201 -5.21 -3.65 29.34
C THR A 201 -6.22 -3.43 30.47
N LEU A 202 -7.46 -3.92 30.35
CA LEU A 202 -8.48 -3.83 31.39
C LEU A 202 -8.43 -5.02 32.38
N HIS A 203 -7.68 -6.07 32.06
CA HIS A 203 -7.53 -7.27 32.89
C HIS A 203 -6.17 -7.38 33.60
N LEU A 204 -5.33 -6.35 33.54
CA LEU A 204 -4.07 -6.17 34.29
C LEU A 204 -4.18 -5.01 35.26
#